data_16096f9be07fe559f76894bf92e51e6a
#
_entry.id   16096f9be07fe559f76894bf92e51e6a
#
_cell.length_a   1.000
_cell.length_b   1.000
_cell.length_c   1.000
_cell.angle_alpha   90.00
_cell.angle_beta   90.00
_cell.angle_gamma   90.00
#
_symmetry.space_group_name_H-M   'P 1'
#
loop_
_entity.id
_entity.type
_entity.pdbx_description
1 polymer ?
#
loop_
_entity_poly.entity_id
_entity_poly.type
_entity_poly.pdbx_seq_one_letter_code
_entity_poly.pdbx_strand_id
1 'polypeptide(L)'
;PGHRISYQSHHQRTEVWVIVSGEGTVTLEEQQFDCSPRRSFFIPRDCKHRIECTSEKPLLFVEVQTGEYFGEDDIISFEDDYGR
;
A
#
# COMPACT_ATOMS: atom_id res chain seq x y z
N PRO A 1 5.32 -11.72 -5.93
CA PRO A 1 5.91 -11.34 -7.21
C PRO A 1 4.85 -11.26 -8.31
N GLY A 2 4.83 -10.15 -9.04
CA GLY A 2 3.86 -9.95 -10.09
C GLY A 2 2.44 -9.67 -9.62
N HIS A 3 2.25 -9.56 -8.32
CA HIS A 3 0.94 -9.28 -7.72
C HIS A 3 0.91 -7.89 -7.11
N ARG A 4 -0.27 -7.34 -7.03
CA ARG A 4 -0.50 -6.05 -6.37
C ARG A 4 -1.80 -6.10 -5.59
N ILE A 5 -1.89 -5.30 -4.53
CA ILE A 5 -3.13 -5.17 -3.79
C ILE A 5 -4.05 -4.20 -4.52
N SER A 6 -5.33 -4.22 -4.19
CA SER A 6 -6.29 -3.32 -4.81
C SER A 6 -5.94 -1.86 -4.48
N TYR A 7 -6.36 -0.96 -5.36
CA TYR A 7 -6.18 0.48 -5.20
C TYR A 7 -7.22 0.96 -4.19
N GLN A 8 -6.78 1.42 -3.04
CA GLN A 8 -7.63 1.63 -1.86
C GLN A 8 -7.37 2.98 -1.21
N SER A 9 -8.32 3.40 -0.38
CA SER A 9 -8.09 4.47 0.58
C SER A 9 -8.78 4.12 1.90
N HIS A 10 -8.36 4.79 2.97
CA HIS A 10 -8.95 4.63 4.30
C HIS A 10 -9.30 6.02 4.84
N HIS A 11 -10.50 6.13 5.40
CA HIS A 11 -11.01 7.40 5.88
C HIS A 11 -10.56 7.73 7.31
N GLN A 12 -10.41 6.71 8.15
CA GLN A 12 -10.22 6.90 9.58
C GLN A 12 -8.83 6.57 10.08
N ARG A 13 -7.88 6.31 9.19
CA ARG A 13 -6.52 5.98 9.60
C ARG A 13 -5.49 6.47 8.60
N THR A 14 -4.27 6.64 9.10
CA THR A 14 -3.09 6.83 8.27
C THR A 14 -2.22 5.59 8.39
N GLU A 15 -1.30 5.42 7.46
CA GLU A 15 -0.39 4.28 7.47
C GLU A 15 1.03 4.73 7.16
N VAL A 16 2.00 4.03 7.73
CA VAL A 16 3.40 4.18 7.37
C VAL A 16 3.89 2.81 6.94
N TRP A 17 4.45 2.72 5.76
CA TRP A 17 5.01 1.47 5.24
C TRP A 17 6.52 1.57 5.21
N VAL A 18 7.20 0.54 5.73
CA VAL A 18 8.65 0.43 5.67
C VAL A 18 8.99 -0.85 4.91
N ILE A 19 9.69 -0.72 3.81
CA ILE A 19 10.03 -1.84 2.95
C ILE A 19 11.19 -2.61 3.60
N VAL A 20 11.02 -3.91 3.78
CA VAL A 20 12.01 -4.78 4.39
C VAL A 20 12.81 -5.53 3.35
N SER A 21 12.14 -6.15 2.37
CA SER A 21 12.81 -6.89 1.32
C SER A 21 11.94 -6.92 0.06
N GLY A 22 12.57 -7.21 -1.07
CA GLY A 22 11.91 -7.21 -2.36
C GLY A 22 11.88 -5.81 -2.96
N GLU A 23 11.33 -5.70 -4.16
CA GLU A 23 11.22 -4.44 -4.88
C GLU A 23 9.85 -4.34 -5.52
N GLY A 24 9.39 -3.12 -5.72
CA GLY A 24 8.11 -2.92 -6.32
C GLY A 24 7.81 -1.47 -6.63
N THR A 25 6.55 -1.18 -6.83
CA THR A 25 6.05 0.15 -7.11
C THR A 25 4.95 0.49 -6.12
N VAL A 26 5.07 1.65 -5.49
CA VAL A 26 4.02 2.21 -4.63
C VAL A 26 3.33 3.31 -5.42
N THR A 27 2.01 3.26 -5.48
CA THR A 27 1.20 4.30 -6.11
C THR A 27 0.43 5.06 -5.04
N LEU A 28 0.61 6.37 -5.00
CA LEU A 28 -0.09 7.26 -4.07
C LEU A 28 -0.74 8.36 -4.90
N GLU A 29 -2.07 8.41 -4.92
CA GLU A 29 -2.83 9.41 -5.67
C GLU A 29 -2.32 9.54 -7.11
N GLU A 30 -2.19 8.42 -7.81
CA GLU A 30 -1.77 8.33 -9.21
C GLU A 30 -0.29 8.65 -9.44
N GLN A 31 0.48 8.97 -8.42
CA GLN A 31 1.93 9.12 -8.54
C GLN A 31 2.58 7.79 -8.18
N GLN A 32 3.58 7.40 -8.95
CA GLN A 32 4.27 6.13 -8.75
C GLN A 32 5.67 6.36 -8.22
N PHE A 33 6.07 5.53 -7.26
CA PHE A 33 7.38 5.58 -6.63
C PHE A 33 7.99 4.18 -6.63
N ASP A 34 9.26 4.07 -6.97
CA ASP A 34 9.98 2.81 -6.80
C ASP A 34 10.13 2.53 -5.31
N CYS A 35 9.90 1.29 -4.92
CA CYS A 35 10.14 0.90 -3.54
C CYS A 35 11.17 -0.22 -3.48
N SER A 36 12.02 -0.14 -2.47
CA SER A 36 13.13 -1.07 -2.24
C SER A 36 13.42 -1.08 -0.75
N PRO A 37 14.26 -2.03 -0.27
CA PRO A 37 14.53 -2.11 1.17
C PRO A 37 14.98 -0.78 1.76
N ARG A 38 14.47 -0.50 2.96
CA ARG A 38 14.71 0.71 3.75
C ARG A 38 13.99 1.97 3.27
N ARG A 39 13.24 1.90 2.17
CA ARG A 39 12.35 3.00 1.80
C ARG A 39 11.11 2.98 2.69
N SER A 40 10.59 4.15 3.00
CA SER A 40 9.34 4.26 3.75
C SER A 40 8.39 5.22 3.04
N PHE A 41 7.09 5.01 3.27
CA PHE A 41 6.04 5.80 2.64
C PHE A 41 4.98 6.13 3.67
N PHE A 42 4.56 7.39 3.71
CA PHE A 42 3.45 7.82 4.55
C PHE A 42 2.19 7.89 3.70
N ILE A 43 1.16 7.20 4.13
CA ILE A 43 -0.13 7.15 3.44
C ILE A 43 -1.14 7.92 4.30
N PRO A 44 -1.49 9.16 3.91
CA PRO A 44 -2.48 9.93 4.67
C PRO A 44 -3.89 9.38 4.50
N ARG A 45 -4.81 9.88 5.34
CA ARG A 45 -6.22 9.54 5.22
C ARG A 45 -6.74 9.93 3.84
N ASP A 46 -7.64 9.12 3.30
CA ASP A 46 -8.30 9.36 2.02
C ASP A 46 -7.37 9.35 0.82
N CYS A 47 -6.09 9.01 1.01
CA CYS A 47 -5.14 8.90 -0.08
C CYS A 47 -5.33 7.54 -0.77
N LYS A 48 -5.53 7.55 -2.07
CA LYS A 48 -5.58 6.33 -2.87
C LYS A 48 -4.18 5.73 -2.89
N HIS A 49 -4.07 4.45 -2.60
CA HIS A 49 -2.77 3.81 -2.51
C HIS A 49 -2.81 2.36 -2.98
N ARG A 50 -1.67 1.92 -3.47
CA ARG A 50 -1.47 0.55 -3.94
C ARG A 50 0.01 0.23 -3.85
N ILE A 51 0.32 -1.04 -3.63
CA ILE A 51 1.68 -1.54 -3.75
C ILE A 51 1.69 -2.75 -4.67
N GLU A 52 2.69 -2.82 -5.53
CA GLU A 52 2.86 -3.91 -6.48
C GLU A 52 4.27 -4.46 -6.37
N CYS A 53 4.40 -5.78 -6.31
CA CYS A 53 5.69 -6.45 -6.30
C CYS A 53 6.18 -6.66 -7.73
N THR A 54 7.35 -6.11 -8.06
CA THR A 54 7.93 -6.24 -9.39
C THR A 54 9.16 -7.14 -9.43
N SER A 55 9.68 -7.53 -8.26
CA SER A 55 10.83 -8.44 -8.18
C SER A 55 10.36 -9.89 -8.12
N GLU A 56 11.25 -10.82 -8.40
CA GLU A 56 10.96 -12.24 -8.23
C GLU A 56 10.93 -12.62 -6.75
N LYS A 57 11.69 -11.91 -5.94
CA LYS A 57 11.69 -12.06 -4.50
C LYS A 57 10.40 -11.44 -3.94
N PRO A 58 9.75 -12.10 -2.99
CA PRO A 58 8.55 -11.52 -2.38
C PRO A 58 8.81 -10.15 -1.78
N LEU A 59 7.85 -9.26 -1.94
CA LEU A 59 7.89 -7.94 -1.34
C LEU A 59 7.37 -8.05 0.09
N LEU A 60 8.22 -7.70 1.04
CA LEU A 60 7.88 -7.72 2.46
C LEU A 60 7.99 -6.32 3.03
N PHE A 61 6.96 -5.86 3.71
CA PHE A 61 7.00 -4.55 4.33
C PHE A 61 6.24 -4.56 5.65
N VAL A 62 6.63 -3.63 6.52
CA VAL A 62 6.00 -3.42 7.82
C VAL A 62 5.04 -2.25 7.66
N GLU A 63 3.82 -2.43 8.17
CA GLU A 63 2.79 -1.41 8.13
C GLU A 63 2.45 -0.98 9.55
N VAL A 64 2.50 0.33 9.81
CA VAL A 64 2.06 0.91 11.07
C VAL A 64 0.82 1.74 10.78
N GLN A 65 -0.27 1.41 11.45
CA GLN A 65 -1.54 2.11 11.28
C GLN A 65 -1.78 3.02 12.46
N THR A 66 -2.20 4.25 12.19
CA THR A 66 -2.50 5.24 13.23
C THR A 66 -3.83 5.89 12.90
N GLY A 67 -4.75 5.89 13.86
CA GLY A 67 -6.06 6.49 13.67
C GLY A 67 -7.05 5.97 14.70
N GLU A 68 -8.32 6.23 14.43
CA GLU A 68 -9.39 5.91 15.36
C GLU A 68 -10.06 4.57 15.07
N TYR A 69 -9.91 4.07 13.86
CA TYR A 69 -10.59 2.85 13.45
C TYR A 69 -9.76 2.11 12.40
N PHE A 70 -9.61 0.81 12.58
CA PHE A 70 -8.78 -0.03 11.71
C PHE A 70 -9.53 -1.18 11.06
N GLY A 71 -10.87 -1.15 11.11
CA GLY A 71 -11.69 -2.20 10.52
C GLY A 71 -11.62 -2.23 9.01
N GLU A 72 -11.84 -3.40 8.42
CA GLU A 72 -11.78 -3.56 6.97
C GLU A 72 -12.93 -2.86 6.25
N ASP A 73 -13.99 -2.51 6.97
CA ASP A 73 -15.09 -1.77 6.39
C ASP A 73 -14.77 -0.28 6.21
N ASP A 74 -13.61 0.20 6.71
CA ASP A 74 -13.12 1.54 6.43
C ASP A 74 -12.21 1.50 5.20
N ILE A 75 -12.71 0.92 4.11
CA ILE A 75 -11.92 0.75 2.91
C ILE A 75 -12.78 1.08 1.68
N ILE A 76 -12.21 1.86 0.78
CA ILE A 76 -12.82 2.15 -0.50
C ILE A 76 -11.87 1.64 -1.59
N SER A 77 -12.34 0.67 -2.38
CA SER A 77 -11.53 0.10 -3.44
C SER A 77 -11.86 0.79 -4.75
N PHE A 78 -10.82 1.24 -5.44
CA PHE A 78 -10.95 1.94 -6.72
C PHE A 78 -10.62 1.04 -7.90
N GLU A 79 -9.86 -0.01 -7.65
CA GLU A 79 -9.45 -0.95 -8.69
C GLU A 79 -9.12 -2.27 -7.98
N ASP A 80 -9.63 -3.37 -8.48
CA ASP A 80 -9.45 -4.67 -7.82
C ASP A 80 -9.02 -5.71 -8.85
N ASP A 81 -7.74 -6.05 -8.80
CA ASP A 81 -7.15 -7.02 -9.71
C ASP A 81 -7.57 -8.46 -9.41
N TYR A 82 -8.20 -8.69 -8.26
CA TYR A 82 -8.51 -10.05 -7.80
C TYR A 82 -10.01 -10.31 -7.71
N GLY A 83 -10.82 -9.40 -8.20
CA GLY A 83 -12.26 -9.58 -8.20
C GLY A 83 -12.93 -9.41 -6.84
N ARG A 84 -12.32 -8.64 -5.97
CA ARG A 84 -12.85 -8.40 -4.62
C ARG A 84 -13.44 -7.03 -4.46
#